data_b268c5e5bf8fac7903824f0ea7643a57
#
_entry.id   b268c5e5bf8fac7903824f0ea7643a57
#
_cell.length_a   1.000
_cell.length_b   1.000
_cell.length_c   1.000
_cell.angle_alpha   90.00
_cell.angle_beta   90.00
_cell.angle_gamma   90.00
#
_symmetry.space_group_name_H-M   'P 1'
#
loop_
_entity.id
_entity.type
_entity.pdbx_description
1 polymer ?
#
loop_
_entity_poly.entity_id
_entity_poly.type
_entity_poly.pdbx_seq_one_letter_code
_entity_poly.pdbx_strand_id
1 'polypeptide(L)'
;MCGRYVVNNPVSKTSKLVKSAIQVEDIENYNAHPYQKLPVIKKYKNGNTLENLKWGLIPSWAKNKDFKALINARLETIDEKISFKRLIKLKRCLAVADGFYEWKRNDKEKIPHYFLRKDK
;
A
#
# COMPACT_ATOMS: atom_id res chain seq x y z
N MET A 1 11.80 5.91 0.88
CA MET A 1 10.39 5.63 1.25
C MET A 1 9.55 5.57 -0.02
N CYS A 2 8.71 4.56 -0.15
CA CYS A 2 7.93 4.34 -1.36
C CYS A 2 6.85 5.40 -1.56
N GLY A 3 6.77 5.98 -2.75
CA GLY A 3 5.73 6.92 -3.16
C GLY A 3 5.05 6.55 -4.47
N ARG A 4 5.51 5.47 -5.12
CA ARG A 4 4.97 4.96 -6.40
C ARG A 4 5.24 3.48 -6.54
N TYR A 5 4.25 2.73 -7.05
CA TYR A 5 4.44 1.32 -7.36
C TYR A 5 3.60 0.86 -8.55
N VAL A 6 3.81 -0.37 -8.96
CA VAL A 6 3.06 -1.01 -10.06
C VAL A 6 2.21 -2.12 -9.48
N VAL A 7 0.97 -2.21 -9.92
CA VAL A 7 0.07 -3.32 -9.61
C VAL A 7 -0.73 -3.71 -10.84
N ASN A 8 -0.52 -4.92 -11.31
CA ASN A 8 -1.21 -5.47 -12.48
C ASN A 8 -1.82 -6.83 -12.14
N ASN A 9 -3.05 -7.05 -12.59
CA ASN A 9 -3.78 -8.30 -12.43
C ASN A 9 -3.81 -8.82 -10.98
N PRO A 10 -4.25 -8.00 -10.00
CA PRO A 10 -4.21 -8.37 -8.58
C PRO A 10 -5.07 -9.58 -8.25
N VAL A 11 -6.20 -9.78 -8.94
CA VAL A 11 -7.09 -10.94 -8.72
C VAL A 11 -6.38 -12.23 -9.09
N SER A 12 -5.85 -12.30 -10.31
CA SER A 12 -5.16 -13.48 -10.82
C SER A 12 -3.93 -13.84 -9.97
N LYS A 13 -3.14 -12.84 -9.61
CA LYS A 13 -1.87 -13.03 -8.86
C LYS A 13 -2.08 -13.41 -7.39
N THR A 14 -3.22 -13.05 -6.80
CA THR A 14 -3.52 -13.36 -5.39
C THR A 14 -4.44 -14.55 -5.19
N SER A 15 -4.80 -15.26 -6.25
CA SER A 15 -5.77 -16.37 -6.25
C SER A 15 -5.43 -17.51 -5.26
N LYS A 16 -4.15 -17.72 -4.94
CA LYS A 16 -3.71 -18.70 -3.92
C LYS A 16 -3.97 -18.22 -2.49
N LEU A 17 -4.03 -16.90 -2.27
CA LEU A 17 -4.20 -16.29 -0.95
C LEU A 17 -5.64 -15.89 -0.67
N VAL A 18 -6.38 -15.52 -1.71
CA VAL A 18 -7.78 -15.08 -1.62
C VAL A 18 -8.62 -15.94 -2.55
N LYS A 19 -9.49 -16.76 -1.99
CA LYS A 19 -10.25 -17.77 -2.76
C LYS A 19 -11.67 -17.35 -3.11
N SER A 20 -12.33 -16.55 -2.30
CA SER A 20 -13.76 -16.29 -2.46
C SER A 20 -14.20 -14.85 -2.23
N ALA A 21 -13.53 -14.11 -1.35
CA ALA A 21 -13.92 -12.74 -0.99
C ALA A 21 -13.16 -11.70 -1.83
N ILE A 22 -13.44 -11.66 -3.12
CA ILE A 22 -12.82 -10.74 -4.09
C ILE A 22 -13.81 -9.61 -4.38
N GLN A 23 -13.42 -8.37 -4.05
CA GLN A 23 -14.22 -7.15 -4.20
C GLN A 23 -13.58 -6.17 -5.19
N VAL A 24 -12.66 -6.62 -5.98
CA VAL A 24 -11.93 -5.83 -6.98
C VAL A 24 -11.90 -6.55 -8.32
N GLU A 25 -11.68 -5.81 -9.38
CA GLU A 25 -11.43 -6.34 -10.71
C GLU A 25 -9.91 -6.36 -10.99
N ASP A 26 -9.51 -7.14 -11.99
CA ASP A 26 -8.15 -7.06 -12.50
C ASP A 26 -7.93 -5.70 -13.16
N ILE A 27 -6.82 -5.07 -12.82
CA ILE A 27 -6.41 -3.76 -13.31
C ILE A 27 -4.96 -3.81 -13.79
N GLU A 28 -4.59 -2.85 -14.60
CA GLU A 28 -3.20 -2.53 -14.92
C GLU A 28 -2.92 -1.10 -14.47
N ASN A 29 -2.11 -0.94 -13.44
CA ASN A 29 -1.73 0.35 -12.92
C ASN A 29 -0.21 0.44 -12.75
N TYR A 30 0.43 1.07 -13.71
CA TYR A 30 1.89 1.29 -13.73
C TYR A 30 2.34 2.53 -12.94
N ASN A 31 1.41 3.25 -12.34
CA ASN A 31 1.67 4.49 -11.62
C ASN A 31 0.77 4.64 -10.39
N ALA A 32 0.68 3.60 -9.58
CA ALA A 32 -0.05 3.64 -8.32
C ALA A 32 0.61 4.65 -7.37
N HIS A 33 -0.19 5.57 -6.85
CA HIS A 33 0.29 6.68 -6.03
C HIS A 33 -0.63 6.93 -4.82
N PRO A 34 -0.15 7.71 -3.81
CA PRO A 34 -0.97 8.09 -2.66
C PRO A 34 -2.33 8.69 -3.06
N TYR A 35 -3.30 8.50 -2.21
CA TYR A 35 -4.70 8.91 -2.34
C TYR A 35 -5.56 8.10 -3.32
N GLN A 36 -4.98 7.25 -4.14
CA GLN A 36 -5.75 6.27 -4.93
C GLN A 36 -6.32 5.15 -4.04
N LYS A 37 -7.43 4.57 -4.48
CA LYS A 37 -7.93 3.29 -3.96
C LYS A 37 -7.20 2.16 -4.68
N LEU A 38 -6.50 1.33 -3.94
CA LEU A 38 -5.60 0.31 -4.47
C LEU A 38 -5.87 -1.04 -3.81
N PRO A 39 -5.64 -2.16 -4.52
CA PRO A 39 -5.93 -3.49 -4.04
C PRO A 39 -5.02 -3.89 -2.88
N VAL A 40 -5.64 -4.38 -1.82
CA VAL A 40 -4.97 -4.92 -0.65
C VAL A 40 -5.60 -6.24 -0.22
N ILE A 41 -4.79 -7.10 0.38
CA ILE A 41 -5.26 -8.31 1.05
C ILE A 41 -5.41 -8.01 2.53
N LYS A 42 -6.61 -8.25 3.07
CA LYS A 42 -6.89 -8.18 4.51
C LYS A 42 -7.30 -9.54 5.04
N LYS A 43 -6.91 -9.81 6.28
CA LYS A 43 -7.30 -11.03 6.99
C LYS A 43 -8.50 -10.76 7.89
N TYR A 44 -9.53 -11.57 7.75
CA TYR A 44 -10.70 -11.62 8.63
C TYR A 44 -10.82 -13.01 9.27
N LYS A 45 -11.76 -13.17 10.22
CA LYS A 45 -12.01 -14.47 10.85
C LYS A 45 -12.33 -15.58 9.85
N ASN A 46 -13.06 -15.25 8.79
CA ASN A 46 -13.52 -16.18 7.76
C ASN A 46 -12.57 -16.32 6.57
N GLY A 47 -11.37 -15.78 6.64
CA GLY A 47 -10.37 -15.86 5.58
C GLY A 47 -9.87 -14.53 5.09
N ASN A 48 -9.12 -14.56 4.01
CA ASN A 48 -8.56 -13.37 3.39
C ASN A 48 -9.53 -12.75 2.38
N THR A 49 -9.53 -11.43 2.30
CA THR A 49 -10.26 -10.66 1.28
C THR A 49 -9.28 -9.92 0.38
N LEU A 50 -9.67 -9.67 -0.86
CA LEU A 50 -9.03 -8.72 -1.76
C LEU A 50 -9.99 -7.54 -1.96
N GLU A 51 -9.63 -6.38 -1.47
CA GLU A 51 -10.47 -5.18 -1.47
C GLU A 51 -9.64 -3.93 -1.78
N ASN A 52 -10.30 -2.85 -2.20
CA ASN A 52 -9.63 -1.57 -2.45
C ASN A 52 -9.63 -0.70 -1.20
N LEU A 53 -8.45 -0.25 -0.79
CA LEU A 53 -8.29 0.75 0.26
C LEU A 53 -7.55 1.99 -0.26
N LYS A 54 -7.91 3.13 0.29
CA LYS A 54 -7.24 4.38 -0.04
C LYS A 54 -5.85 4.43 0.60
N TRP A 55 -4.82 4.68 -0.21
CA TRP A 55 -3.47 4.88 0.29
C TRP A 55 -3.34 6.25 0.96
N GLY A 56 -3.15 6.24 2.27
CA GLY A 56 -3.01 7.42 3.10
C GLY A 56 -3.81 7.29 4.38
N LEU A 57 -3.13 7.34 5.51
CA LEU A 57 -3.75 7.21 6.82
C LEU A 57 -4.16 8.57 7.38
N ILE A 58 -5.42 8.71 7.72
CA ILE A 58 -5.92 9.79 8.58
C ILE A 58 -6.31 9.15 9.91
N PRO A 59 -5.60 9.44 10.99
CA PRO A 59 -5.93 8.89 12.31
C PRO A 59 -7.34 9.32 12.77
N SER A 60 -8.04 8.45 13.48
CA SER A 60 -9.39 8.73 13.96
C SER A 60 -9.50 9.93 14.91
N TRP A 61 -8.40 10.28 15.59
CA TRP A 61 -8.31 11.45 16.45
C TRP A 61 -8.05 12.76 15.72
N ALA A 62 -7.67 12.70 14.42
CA ALA A 62 -7.43 13.90 13.60
C ALA A 62 -8.77 14.51 13.18
N LYS A 63 -9.25 15.46 13.96
CA LYS A 63 -10.54 16.16 13.74
C LYS A 63 -10.45 17.29 12.71
N ASN A 64 -9.24 17.73 12.40
CA ASN A 64 -9.02 18.81 11.45
C ASN A 64 -9.12 18.30 10.01
N LYS A 65 -9.95 18.94 9.18
CA LYS A 65 -10.10 18.62 7.75
C LYS A 65 -8.80 18.85 6.96
N ASP A 66 -7.89 19.67 7.48
CA ASP A 66 -6.61 19.99 6.87
C ASP A 66 -5.50 19.00 7.23
N PHE A 67 -5.82 17.95 7.99
CA PHE A 67 -4.84 16.93 8.33
C PHE A 67 -4.35 16.22 7.06
N LYS A 68 -3.06 16.36 6.78
CA LYS A 68 -2.43 15.70 5.64
C LYS A 68 -2.28 14.21 5.92
N ALA A 69 -2.84 13.37 5.05
CA ALA A 69 -2.75 11.93 5.19
C ALA A 69 -1.30 11.44 5.24
N LEU A 70 -1.04 10.49 6.14
CA LEU A 70 0.27 9.88 6.28
C LEU A 70 0.39 8.76 5.25
N ILE A 71 1.32 8.88 4.32
CA ILE A 71 1.50 7.96 3.19
C ILE A 71 2.55 6.88 3.44
N ASN A 72 3.42 7.08 4.45
CA ASN A 72 4.47 6.14 4.84
C ASN A 72 4.62 6.09 6.36
N ALA A 73 5.15 4.98 6.85
CA ALA A 73 5.58 4.81 8.24
C ALA A 73 6.99 4.22 8.27
N ARG A 74 7.85 4.75 9.12
CA ARG A 74 9.19 4.19 9.33
C ARG A 74 9.13 3.01 10.28
N LEU A 75 9.73 1.89 9.90
CA LEU A 75 9.75 0.68 10.72
C LEU A 75 10.36 0.93 12.12
N GLU A 76 11.39 1.78 12.17
CA GLU A 76 12.15 2.08 13.40
C GLU A 76 11.33 2.78 14.48
N THR A 77 10.23 3.45 14.10
CA THR A 77 9.41 4.25 15.03
C THR A 77 7.91 3.97 14.94
N ILE A 78 7.49 2.98 14.17
CA ILE A 78 6.08 2.70 13.89
C ILE A 78 5.30 2.29 15.16
N ASP A 79 5.96 1.64 16.09
CA ASP A 79 5.41 1.20 17.38
C ASP A 79 5.38 2.31 18.45
N GLU A 80 6.09 3.41 18.23
CA GLU A 80 6.14 4.57 19.11
C GLU A 80 5.17 5.68 18.69
N LYS A 81 5.04 5.90 17.38
CA LYS A 81 4.21 6.99 16.82
C LYS A 81 2.72 6.79 17.12
N ILE A 82 2.09 7.79 17.72
CA ILE A 82 0.68 7.78 18.12
C ILE A 82 -0.28 7.42 16.96
N SER A 83 0.07 7.81 15.74
CA SER A 83 -0.72 7.52 14.54
C SER A 83 -0.74 6.04 14.16
N PHE A 84 0.30 5.27 14.50
CA PHE A 84 0.48 3.89 14.08
C PHE A 84 0.48 2.87 15.22
N LYS A 85 0.90 3.27 16.41
CA LYS A 85 1.11 2.40 17.58
C LYS A 85 -0.01 1.38 17.85
N ARG A 86 -1.26 1.82 17.75
CA ARG A 86 -2.42 0.93 17.95
C ARG A 86 -2.74 0.10 16.71
N LEU A 87 -2.54 0.68 15.52
CA LEU A 87 -2.93 0.09 14.25
C LEU A 87 -2.01 -1.06 13.84
N ILE A 88 -0.71 -0.98 14.15
CA ILE A 88 0.26 -2.04 13.82
C ILE A 88 -0.11 -3.39 14.45
N LYS A 89 -0.84 -3.40 15.55
CA LYS A 89 -1.30 -4.63 16.20
C LYS A 89 -2.63 -5.15 15.66
N LEU A 90 -3.51 -4.26 15.22
CA LEU A 90 -4.91 -4.57 14.97
C LEU A 90 -5.35 -4.41 13.52
N LYS A 91 -4.68 -3.55 12.75
CA LYS A 91 -5.12 -3.15 11.41
C LYS A 91 -3.96 -3.16 10.43
N ARG A 92 -3.62 -4.34 9.95
CA ARG A 92 -2.60 -4.54 8.92
C ARG A 92 -3.23 -5.11 7.65
N CYS A 93 -2.62 -4.79 6.52
CA CYS A 93 -2.94 -5.39 5.25
C CYS A 93 -1.66 -5.61 4.43
N LEU A 94 -1.78 -6.35 3.35
CA LEU A 94 -0.72 -6.51 2.36
C LEU A 94 -1.11 -5.72 1.12
N ALA A 95 -0.32 -4.73 0.74
CA ALA A 95 -0.46 -4.07 -0.55
C ALA A 95 0.01 -5.02 -1.65
N VAL A 96 -0.84 -5.23 -2.65
CA VAL A 96 -0.49 -6.05 -3.82
C VAL A 96 0.36 -5.22 -4.77
N ALA A 97 1.58 -5.65 -5.05
CA ALA A 97 2.51 -4.90 -5.89
C ALA A 97 3.39 -5.83 -6.72
N ASP A 98 3.70 -5.41 -7.93
CA ASP A 98 4.66 -6.07 -8.84
C ASP A 98 6.07 -5.55 -8.66
N GLY A 99 6.20 -4.26 -8.42
CA GLY A 99 7.45 -3.56 -8.20
C GLY A 99 7.20 -2.13 -7.75
N PHE A 100 8.21 -1.40 -7.44
CA PHE A 100 8.09 -0.02 -6.97
C PHE A 100 9.15 0.89 -7.58
N TYR A 101 8.90 2.20 -7.52
CA TYR A 101 9.83 3.21 -8.00
C TYR A 101 10.49 3.94 -6.84
N GLU A 102 11.79 4.21 -6.99
CA GLU A 102 12.53 5.17 -6.20
C GLU A 102 13.35 6.09 -7.10
N TRP A 103 13.58 7.32 -6.67
CA TRP A 103 14.27 8.33 -7.46
C TRP A 103 15.67 8.57 -6.94
N LYS A 104 16.65 8.28 -7.78
CA LYS A 104 18.02 8.74 -7.53
C LYS A 104 18.07 10.25 -7.74
N ARG A 105 18.51 10.97 -6.72
CA ARG A 105 18.75 12.41 -6.81
C ARG A 105 20.19 12.66 -7.25
N ASN A 106 20.33 13.44 -8.30
CA ASN A 106 21.54 14.08 -8.77
C ASN A 106 21.33 15.60 -8.60
N ASP A 107 22.40 16.43 -8.64
CA ASP A 107 22.33 17.89 -8.34
C ASP A 107 21.27 18.66 -9.14
N LYS A 108 20.87 18.17 -10.31
CA LYS A 108 19.88 18.81 -11.21
C LYS A 108 18.72 17.92 -11.62
N GLU A 109 18.76 16.61 -11.37
CA GLU A 109 17.81 15.66 -11.92
C GLU A 109 17.31 14.65 -10.86
N LYS A 110 16.07 14.21 -11.05
CA LYS A 110 15.51 13.05 -10.33
C LYS A 110 15.30 11.94 -11.33
N ILE A 111 16.10 10.86 -11.23
CA ILE A 111 16.05 9.74 -12.15
C ILE A 111 15.26 8.61 -11.51
N PRO A 112 14.10 8.21 -12.07
CA PRO A 112 13.34 7.09 -11.55
C PRO A 112 14.03 5.77 -11.82
N HIS A 113 14.02 4.90 -10.81
CA HIS A 113 14.47 3.52 -10.90
C HIS A 113 13.32 2.60 -10.54
N TYR A 114 13.08 1.59 -11.36
CA TYR A 114 12.07 0.59 -11.12
C TYR A 114 12.71 -0.66 -10.51
N PHE A 115 12.23 -1.04 -9.34
CA PHE A 115 12.72 -2.18 -8.58
C PHE A 115 11.77 -3.36 -8.70
N LEU A 116 12.29 -4.50 -9.09
CA LEU A 116 11.60 -5.76 -9.22
C LEU A 116 12.26 -6.84 -8.35
N ARG A 117 11.50 -7.85 -7.98
CA ARG A 117 12.06 -9.06 -7.39
C ARG A 117 12.82 -9.87 -8.45
N LYS A 118 13.93 -10.52 -8.05
CA LYS A 118 14.74 -11.34 -8.97
C LYS A 118 14.05 -12.62 -9.44
N ASP A 119 13.09 -13.11 -8.67
CA ASP A 119 12.37 -14.35 -8.94
C ASP A 119 11.12 -14.16 -9.82
N LYS A 120 11.03 -13.03 -10.44
CA LYS A 120 9.96 -12.70 -11.40
C LYS A 120 10.49 -12.53 -12.81
#